data_99318f9efa3c39e0693a6e21f4d4383a
#
_entry.id   99318f9efa3c39e0693a6e21f4d4383a
#
_cell.length_a   1.000
_cell.length_b   1.000
_cell.length_c   1.000
_cell.angle_alpha   90.00
_cell.angle_beta   90.00
_cell.angle_gamma   90.00
#
_symmetry.space_group_name_H-M   'P 1'
#
loop_
_entity.id
_entity.type
_entity.pdbx_description
1 polymer ?
#
loop_
_entity_poly.entity_id
_entity_poly.type
_entity_poly.pdbx_seq_one_letter_code
_entity_poly.pdbx_strand_id
1 'polypeptide(L)'
;MCILAKTPGGEKINRKNKIIRNFILPLFVFFAVLAVSSISEAKVYLDIFSPNIRKINIAILPPRWHDNFVPKKITPFLFEKRITRDLWITGFFNVISGKEIPSPVTAAYLYHNHIDLKKYKNLGAEFVLATTVGIVQNSLSIEYHLYDVALSKEIAGARIKGSIKALDRVYHAFENKIIYHITGSDGLFDTKIAFISTLPGNKEVYTIDFDGRNLKRVTHNGSINLSPRWSPDGTKIAFTCYLRRNPDLYIIDFIRGKISLFSHRTGLNTAPAWSPDGRYLAVTMRTPSGSEIFLLDRRGRKVKQLTKGWGDNLSASWSPDGKKIAFVSNRTGHPQIYTMNVDGTNVKRLTFRGSYNVSPAWSPRGDKIAYSGILDGKFQICTISLDGNAIHVLTFVGNNQSPTWSPDGRYIAYSQATRQGVDIYIMNFDGNFKRRLTRGRGKNTMPSWSPHLENLKK
;
A
#
# COMPACT_ATOMS: atom_id res chain seq x y z
N MET A 1 -20.32 80.52 19.38
CA MET A 1 -20.28 81.80 18.62
C MET A 1 -20.33 81.40 17.14
N CYS A 2 -21.47 81.46 16.60
CA CYS A 2 -21.88 82.29 15.47
C CYS A 2 -21.13 81.96 14.16
N ILE A 3 -21.70 81.74 13.00
CA ILE A 3 -23.07 81.93 12.41
C ILE A 3 -22.92 81.57 10.89
N LEU A 4 -23.92 80.91 10.36
CA LEU A 4 -24.55 81.09 9.03
C LEU A 4 -23.65 81.12 7.76
N ALA A 5 -24.02 80.67 6.60
CA ALA A 5 -25.17 80.15 5.90
C ALA A 5 -24.90 80.26 4.40
N LYS A 6 -25.48 79.45 3.59
CA LYS A 6 -26.26 79.62 2.36
C LYS A 6 -25.90 78.72 1.20
N THR A 7 -26.86 77.92 0.83
CA THR A 7 -27.14 77.34 -0.49
C THR A 7 -27.49 78.46 -1.53
N PRO A 8 -27.69 78.20 -2.84
CA PRO A 8 -28.07 76.98 -3.54
C PRO A 8 -27.51 76.84 -4.97
N GLY A 9 -27.79 75.73 -5.59
CA GLY A 9 -27.65 75.59 -7.05
C GLY A 9 -27.86 74.16 -7.48
N GLY A 10 -29.07 73.88 -7.99
CA GLY A 10 -29.47 72.53 -8.35
C GLY A 10 -29.00 72.06 -9.72
N GLU A 11 -28.75 70.78 -9.82
CA GLU A 11 -28.81 70.08 -11.09
C GLU A 11 -29.53 68.75 -10.93
N LYS A 12 -30.66 68.64 -11.65
CA LYS A 12 -31.43 67.38 -11.80
C LYS A 12 -30.64 66.38 -12.61
N ILE A 13 -29.93 65.46 -11.99
CA ILE A 13 -29.34 64.34 -12.66
C ILE A 13 -30.35 63.17 -12.68
N ASN A 14 -30.63 62.80 -13.91
CA ASN A 14 -31.61 61.86 -14.44
C ASN A 14 -31.60 60.50 -13.69
N ARG A 15 -32.53 60.25 -12.79
CA ARG A 15 -32.68 59.01 -11.99
C ARG A 15 -32.91 57.73 -12.82
N LYS A 16 -33.24 57.84 -14.08
CA LYS A 16 -33.51 56.68 -14.95
C LYS A 16 -32.24 55.93 -15.40
N ASN A 17 -31.08 56.57 -15.52
CA ASN A 17 -29.86 55.92 -16.00
C ASN A 17 -29.10 55.18 -14.86
N LYS A 18 -29.39 55.51 -13.60
CA LYS A 18 -28.74 54.83 -12.45
C LYS A 18 -29.35 53.50 -12.10
N ILE A 19 -30.65 53.29 -12.41
CA ILE A 19 -31.36 52.01 -12.13
C ILE A 19 -30.95 50.96 -13.14
N ILE A 20 -30.80 51.33 -14.42
CA ILE A 20 -30.40 50.36 -15.48
C ILE A 20 -28.96 49.87 -15.26
N ARG A 21 -28.05 50.77 -14.81
CA ARG A 21 -26.64 50.41 -14.60
C ARG A 21 -26.41 49.51 -13.37
N ASN A 22 -27.27 49.61 -12.36
CA ASN A 22 -27.16 48.79 -11.14
C ASN A 22 -27.84 47.42 -11.26
N PHE A 23 -28.71 47.21 -12.24
CA PHE A 23 -29.33 45.90 -12.49
C PHE A 23 -28.61 45.06 -13.57
N ILE A 24 -27.93 45.70 -14.53
CA ILE A 24 -27.21 45.00 -15.60
C ILE A 24 -25.87 44.43 -15.06
N LEU A 25 -25.16 45.15 -14.18
CA LEU A 25 -23.87 44.69 -13.65
C LEU A 25 -23.97 43.43 -12.78
N PRO A 26 -24.91 43.30 -11.83
CA PRO A 26 -25.06 42.08 -11.09
C PRO A 26 -25.60 40.90 -11.92
N LEU A 27 -26.39 41.17 -12.99
CA LEU A 27 -26.87 40.11 -13.88
C LEU A 27 -25.76 39.55 -14.76
N PHE A 28 -24.81 40.37 -15.22
CA PHE A 28 -23.64 39.90 -15.95
C PHE A 28 -22.64 39.15 -15.06
N VAL A 29 -22.45 39.55 -13.82
CA VAL A 29 -21.63 38.84 -12.87
C VAL A 29 -22.28 37.51 -12.47
N PHE A 30 -23.62 37.46 -12.36
CA PHE A 30 -24.35 36.23 -12.09
C PHE A 30 -24.31 35.24 -13.26
N PHE A 31 -24.39 35.70 -14.50
CA PHE A 31 -24.22 34.90 -15.70
C PHE A 31 -22.76 34.49 -15.94
N ALA A 32 -21.77 35.34 -15.61
CA ALA A 32 -20.36 35.00 -15.68
C ALA A 32 -19.94 33.97 -14.61
N VAL A 33 -20.55 33.98 -13.43
CA VAL A 33 -20.35 32.96 -12.37
C VAL A 33 -21.03 31.65 -12.74
N LEU A 34 -22.14 31.66 -13.47
CA LEU A 34 -22.79 30.45 -13.99
C LEU A 34 -22.10 29.84 -15.21
N ALA A 35 -21.29 30.63 -15.94
CA ALA A 35 -20.52 30.15 -17.11
C ALA A 35 -19.16 29.54 -16.75
N VAL A 36 -18.73 29.63 -15.48
CA VAL A 36 -17.52 28.97 -14.92
C VAL A 36 -17.91 27.83 -13.97
N SER A 37 -19.11 27.26 -14.13
CA SER A 37 -19.30 25.88 -13.67
C SER A 37 -18.46 24.99 -14.59
N SER A 38 -17.15 24.87 -14.29
CA SER A 38 -16.40 23.72 -14.74
C SER A 38 -17.26 22.51 -14.46
N ILE A 39 -17.70 21.83 -15.50
CA ILE A 39 -18.24 20.48 -15.42
C ILE A 39 -17.11 19.66 -14.80
N SER A 40 -17.07 19.63 -13.48
CA SER A 40 -16.33 18.61 -12.75
C SER A 40 -16.98 17.30 -13.18
N GLU A 41 -16.43 16.65 -14.20
CA GLU A 41 -16.78 15.26 -14.46
C GLU A 41 -16.53 14.53 -13.13
N ALA A 42 -17.60 14.22 -12.41
CA ALA A 42 -17.53 13.41 -11.22
C ALA A 42 -16.99 12.05 -11.66
N LYS A 43 -15.69 11.83 -11.53
CA LYS A 43 -15.09 10.51 -11.68
C LYS A 43 -15.68 9.68 -10.55
N VAL A 44 -16.59 8.79 -10.88
CA VAL A 44 -17.13 7.82 -9.92
C VAL A 44 -16.00 6.82 -9.64
N TYR A 45 -15.22 7.09 -8.60
CA TYR A 45 -14.29 6.11 -8.08
C TYR A 45 -15.07 5.05 -7.31
N LEU A 46 -14.81 3.79 -7.62
CA LEU A 46 -15.34 2.68 -6.84
C LEU A 46 -14.73 2.74 -5.43
N ASP A 47 -15.59 2.72 -4.40
CA ASP A 47 -15.11 2.60 -3.01
C ASP A 47 -14.55 1.19 -2.78
N ILE A 48 -13.25 1.06 -3.02
CA ILE A 48 -12.49 -0.19 -2.84
C ILE A 48 -12.28 -0.59 -1.38
N PHE A 49 -12.82 0.16 -0.43
CA PHE A 49 -12.80 -0.13 1.01
C PHE A 49 -14.15 -0.56 1.55
N SER A 50 -15.16 -0.68 0.70
CA SER A 50 -16.45 -1.25 1.08
C SER A 50 -16.31 -2.75 1.39
N PRO A 51 -16.88 -3.28 2.47
CA PRO A 51 -16.97 -4.71 2.70
C PRO A 51 -17.72 -5.39 1.55
N ASN A 52 -17.23 -6.53 1.05
CA ASN A 52 -17.83 -7.26 -0.07
C ASN A 52 -17.76 -6.51 -1.42
N ILE A 53 -16.60 -5.96 -1.77
CA ILE A 53 -16.39 -5.34 -3.07
C ILE A 53 -16.73 -6.35 -4.18
N ARG A 54 -17.68 -5.98 -5.03
CA ARG A 54 -17.91 -6.68 -6.29
C ARG A 54 -16.67 -6.52 -7.17
N LYS A 55 -16.16 -7.62 -7.71
CA LYS A 55 -15.06 -7.55 -8.67
C LYS A 55 -15.49 -6.81 -9.93
N ILE A 56 -14.57 -6.02 -10.44
CA ILE A 56 -14.71 -5.24 -11.67
C ILE A 56 -14.40 -6.13 -12.87
N ASN A 57 -15.30 -6.21 -13.82
CA ASN A 57 -15.09 -6.97 -15.04
C ASN A 57 -14.29 -6.14 -16.04
N ILE A 58 -13.07 -6.55 -16.37
CA ILE A 58 -12.22 -5.87 -17.36
C ILE A 58 -11.89 -6.82 -18.52
N ALA A 59 -12.18 -6.38 -19.75
CA ALA A 59 -11.77 -7.09 -20.95
C ALA A 59 -10.39 -6.60 -21.41
N ILE A 60 -9.43 -7.51 -21.55
CA ILE A 60 -8.08 -7.22 -22.04
C ILE A 60 -7.98 -7.68 -23.48
N LEU A 61 -7.85 -6.73 -24.40
CA LEU A 61 -7.70 -7.05 -25.83
C LEU A 61 -6.30 -7.60 -26.10
N PRO A 62 -6.16 -8.50 -27.10
CA PRO A 62 -4.85 -8.93 -27.56
C PRO A 62 -3.98 -7.72 -27.93
N PRO A 63 -2.73 -7.65 -27.47
CA PRO A 63 -1.88 -6.51 -27.70
C PRO A 63 -1.52 -6.40 -29.19
N ARG A 64 -1.55 -5.18 -29.72
CA ARG A 64 -0.99 -4.88 -31.03
C ARG A 64 0.53 -4.68 -30.93
N TRP A 65 1.27 -5.18 -31.94
CA TRP A 65 2.73 -5.03 -32.02
C TRP A 65 3.12 -4.14 -33.20
N HIS A 66 4.03 -3.19 -32.93
CA HIS A 66 4.52 -2.27 -33.96
C HIS A 66 5.70 -2.83 -34.77
N ASP A 67 6.42 -3.83 -34.25
CA ASP A 67 7.66 -4.30 -34.82
C ASP A 67 7.58 -5.77 -35.22
N ASN A 68 8.29 -6.12 -36.31
CA ASN A 68 8.47 -7.51 -36.75
C ASN A 68 9.44 -8.29 -35.84
N PHE A 69 10.20 -7.60 -35.00
CA PHE A 69 11.14 -8.21 -34.05
C PHE A 69 10.52 -8.31 -32.66
N VAL A 70 10.12 -9.51 -32.30
CA VAL A 70 9.57 -9.80 -30.97
C VAL A 70 10.58 -10.61 -30.17
N PRO A 71 11.20 -10.05 -29.12
CA PRO A 71 12.10 -10.80 -28.26
C PRO A 71 11.37 -11.98 -27.60
N LYS A 72 12.02 -13.14 -27.51
CA LYS A 72 11.43 -14.36 -26.88
C LYS A 72 10.83 -14.13 -25.50
N LYS A 73 11.31 -13.12 -24.76
CA LYS A 73 10.84 -12.77 -23.41
C LYS A 73 9.59 -11.89 -23.37
N ILE A 74 9.17 -11.31 -24.49
CA ILE A 74 8.08 -10.31 -24.55
C ILE A 74 7.20 -10.62 -25.78
N THR A 75 6.69 -11.85 -25.90
CA THR A 75 5.74 -12.16 -26.97
C THR A 75 4.35 -11.61 -26.64
N PRO A 76 3.46 -11.40 -27.64
CA PRO A 76 2.07 -11.00 -27.42
C PRO A 76 1.37 -11.85 -26.37
N PHE A 77 1.52 -13.16 -26.47
CA PHE A 77 0.95 -14.12 -25.51
C PHE A 77 1.50 -13.94 -24.08
N LEU A 78 2.82 -13.74 -23.93
CA LEU A 78 3.43 -13.54 -22.60
C LEU A 78 3.04 -12.19 -21.99
N PHE A 79 2.87 -11.17 -22.83
CA PHE A 79 2.39 -9.85 -22.41
C PHE A 79 0.97 -9.97 -21.85
N GLU A 80 0.03 -10.48 -22.64
CA GLU A 80 -1.37 -10.66 -22.25
C GLU A 80 -1.49 -11.51 -20.98
N LYS A 81 -0.82 -12.67 -20.96
CA LYS A 81 -0.80 -13.56 -19.80
C LYS A 81 -0.30 -12.86 -18.52
N ARG A 82 0.71 -11.99 -18.65
CA ARG A 82 1.24 -11.22 -17.53
C ARG A 82 0.22 -10.25 -17.02
N ILE A 83 -0.34 -9.39 -17.87
CA ILE A 83 -1.31 -8.37 -17.46
C ILE A 83 -2.57 -8.98 -16.85
N THR A 84 -3.09 -10.05 -17.49
CA THR A 84 -4.22 -10.82 -16.97
C THR A 84 -3.96 -11.33 -15.54
N ARG A 85 -2.80 -11.97 -15.33
CA ARG A 85 -2.42 -12.46 -14.01
C ARG A 85 -2.24 -11.31 -13.00
N ASP A 86 -1.55 -10.24 -13.42
CA ASP A 86 -1.16 -9.17 -12.52
C ASP A 86 -2.38 -8.32 -12.10
N LEU A 87 -3.36 -8.10 -12.97
CA LEU A 87 -4.65 -7.52 -12.56
C LEU A 87 -5.46 -8.48 -11.67
N TRP A 88 -5.49 -9.78 -12.00
CA TRP A 88 -6.20 -10.77 -11.17
C TRP A 88 -5.64 -10.87 -9.74
N ILE A 89 -4.32 -10.82 -9.54
CA ILE A 89 -3.70 -10.95 -8.21
C ILE A 89 -4.01 -9.78 -7.27
N THR A 90 -4.53 -8.67 -7.79
CA THR A 90 -5.04 -7.57 -6.96
C THR A 90 -6.31 -7.95 -6.23
N GLY A 91 -7.06 -8.95 -6.71
CA GLY A 91 -8.36 -9.36 -6.15
C GLY A 91 -9.52 -8.44 -6.53
N PHE A 92 -9.27 -7.32 -7.23
CA PHE A 92 -10.32 -6.37 -7.64
C PHE A 92 -10.96 -6.72 -8.99
N PHE A 93 -10.27 -7.47 -9.84
CA PHE A 93 -10.70 -7.70 -11.21
C PHE A 93 -11.13 -9.13 -11.48
N ASN A 94 -12.23 -9.28 -12.22
CA ASN A 94 -12.50 -10.43 -13.07
C ASN A 94 -11.97 -10.08 -14.46
N VAL A 95 -10.99 -10.82 -14.95
CA VAL A 95 -10.34 -10.52 -16.23
C VAL A 95 -10.92 -11.40 -17.31
N ILE A 96 -11.50 -10.77 -18.33
CA ILE A 96 -11.99 -11.39 -19.56
C ILE A 96 -10.86 -11.26 -20.59
N SER A 97 -10.27 -12.37 -21.06
CA SER A 97 -9.13 -12.35 -21.98
C SER A 97 -9.05 -13.58 -22.86
N GLY A 98 -8.19 -13.56 -23.87
CA GLY A 98 -7.93 -14.70 -24.76
C GLY A 98 -9.17 -15.16 -25.53
N LYS A 99 -9.56 -16.43 -25.37
CA LYS A 99 -10.67 -17.04 -26.11
C LYS A 99 -12.05 -16.49 -25.78
N GLU A 100 -12.19 -15.81 -24.64
CA GLU A 100 -13.44 -15.16 -24.24
C GLU A 100 -13.72 -13.86 -24.99
N ILE A 101 -12.67 -13.29 -25.61
CA ILE A 101 -12.76 -12.07 -26.42
C ILE A 101 -13.27 -12.44 -27.82
N PRO A 102 -14.36 -11.80 -28.32
CA PRO A 102 -14.87 -12.06 -29.65
C PRO A 102 -13.82 -11.83 -30.74
N SER A 103 -13.57 -12.82 -31.57
CA SER A 103 -12.66 -12.69 -32.74
C SER A 103 -13.40 -12.09 -33.93
N PRO A 104 -12.78 -11.28 -34.83
CA PRO A 104 -11.44 -10.77 -34.72
C PRO A 104 -11.40 -9.27 -34.36
N VAL A 105 -10.66 -8.93 -33.37
CA VAL A 105 -10.13 -7.56 -33.26
C VAL A 105 -9.06 -7.44 -34.34
N THR A 106 -9.45 -7.20 -35.59
CA THR A 106 -8.49 -6.93 -36.64
C THR A 106 -7.73 -5.66 -36.32
N ALA A 107 -6.47 -5.56 -36.79
CA ALA A 107 -5.61 -4.39 -36.59
C ALA A 107 -6.30 -3.06 -36.98
N ALA A 108 -7.32 -3.08 -37.84
CA ALA A 108 -8.15 -1.94 -38.23
C ALA A 108 -8.89 -1.28 -37.06
N TYR A 109 -9.31 -2.03 -36.03
CA TYR A 109 -10.08 -1.45 -34.91
C TYR A 109 -9.27 -0.48 -34.03
N LEU A 110 -7.97 -0.69 -33.92
CA LEU A 110 -7.09 0.18 -33.10
C LEU A 110 -6.64 1.45 -33.86
N TYR A 111 -6.80 1.50 -35.19
CA TYR A 111 -6.39 2.65 -36.01
C TYR A 111 -7.45 3.76 -36.11
N HIS A 112 -8.73 3.46 -35.88
CA HIS A 112 -9.84 4.37 -36.17
C HIS A 112 -10.69 4.78 -34.98
N ASN A 113 -10.18 4.76 -33.75
CA ASN A 113 -10.92 5.23 -32.53
C ASN A 113 -12.32 4.62 -32.32
N HIS A 114 -12.66 3.49 -32.98
CA HIS A 114 -13.98 2.87 -32.89
C HIS A 114 -13.90 1.43 -32.45
N ILE A 115 -13.68 1.24 -31.11
CA ILE A 115 -13.95 -0.07 -30.50
C ILE A 115 -15.46 -0.19 -30.34
N ASP A 116 -16.06 -1.26 -30.89
CA ASP A 116 -17.46 -1.56 -30.68
C ASP A 116 -17.71 -2.04 -29.24
N LEU A 117 -17.87 -1.09 -28.33
CA LEU A 117 -18.04 -1.34 -26.91
C LEU A 117 -19.30 -2.15 -26.61
N LYS A 118 -20.31 -2.17 -27.52
CA LYS A 118 -21.55 -2.97 -27.33
C LYS A 118 -21.25 -4.46 -27.24
N LYS A 119 -20.27 -4.96 -27.99
CA LYS A 119 -19.85 -6.37 -27.94
C LYS A 119 -19.32 -6.75 -26.54
N TYR A 120 -18.53 -5.86 -25.92
CA TYR A 120 -17.97 -6.10 -24.60
C TYR A 120 -18.98 -5.93 -23.49
N LYS A 121 -19.99 -5.04 -23.67
CA LYS A 121 -21.14 -4.94 -22.77
C LYS A 121 -21.91 -6.28 -22.68
N ASN A 122 -22.10 -6.96 -23.81
CA ASN A 122 -22.76 -8.25 -23.85
C ASN A 122 -21.97 -9.35 -23.13
N LEU A 123 -20.65 -9.21 -23.01
CA LEU A 123 -19.79 -10.09 -22.21
C LEU A 123 -19.78 -9.72 -20.73
N GLY A 124 -20.50 -8.67 -20.32
CA GLY A 124 -20.51 -8.16 -18.96
C GLY A 124 -19.26 -7.39 -18.56
N ALA A 125 -18.43 -6.95 -19.53
CA ALA A 125 -17.28 -6.10 -19.25
C ALA A 125 -17.74 -4.69 -18.84
N GLU A 126 -17.11 -4.15 -17.81
CA GLU A 126 -17.28 -2.76 -17.34
C GLU A 126 -16.22 -1.85 -17.96
N PHE A 127 -15.02 -2.40 -18.14
CA PHE A 127 -13.90 -1.71 -18.81
C PHE A 127 -13.31 -2.56 -19.93
N VAL A 128 -12.74 -1.87 -20.92
CA VAL A 128 -11.98 -2.50 -22.00
C VAL A 128 -10.59 -1.87 -22.05
N LEU A 129 -9.55 -2.69 -22.01
CA LEU A 129 -8.16 -2.30 -22.12
C LEU A 129 -7.59 -2.71 -23.46
N ALA A 130 -7.25 -1.74 -24.30
CA ALA A 130 -6.52 -1.91 -25.54
C ALA A 130 -5.07 -1.50 -25.35
N THR A 131 -4.12 -2.27 -25.89
CA THR A 131 -2.69 -1.99 -25.76
C THR A 131 -1.97 -2.10 -27.08
N THR A 132 -1.00 -1.20 -27.31
CA THR A 132 -0.02 -1.28 -28.39
C THR A 132 1.37 -1.36 -27.79
N VAL A 133 2.15 -2.35 -28.22
CA VAL A 133 3.47 -2.63 -27.69
C VAL A 133 4.50 -2.50 -28.79
N GLY A 134 5.59 -1.82 -28.55
CA GLY A 134 6.71 -1.66 -29.47
C GLY A 134 8.05 -1.70 -28.74
N ILE A 135 9.10 -2.09 -29.45
CA ILE A 135 10.48 -2.11 -28.94
C ILE A 135 11.37 -1.35 -29.90
N VAL A 136 11.88 -0.23 -29.44
CA VAL A 136 12.80 0.62 -30.22
C VAL A 136 14.08 0.81 -29.44
N GLN A 137 15.23 0.51 -30.05
CA GLN A 137 16.56 0.72 -29.47
C GLN A 137 16.70 0.22 -28.00
N ASN A 138 16.26 -1.01 -27.74
CA ASN A 138 16.34 -1.60 -26.39
C ASN A 138 15.38 -0.97 -25.34
N SER A 139 14.41 -0.16 -25.76
CA SER A 139 13.36 0.44 -24.96
C SER A 139 12.02 -0.19 -25.30
N LEU A 140 11.32 -0.73 -24.28
CA LEU A 140 9.93 -1.15 -24.38
C LEU A 140 9.02 0.07 -24.29
N SER A 141 8.05 0.16 -25.19
CA SER A 141 6.97 1.15 -25.18
C SER A 141 5.65 0.42 -25.07
N ILE A 142 4.84 0.75 -24.09
CA ILE A 142 3.46 0.29 -23.92
C ILE A 142 2.56 1.51 -24.03
N GLU A 143 1.76 1.57 -25.07
CA GLU A 143 0.67 2.54 -25.22
C GLU A 143 -0.63 1.83 -24.87
N TYR A 144 -1.49 2.47 -24.10
CA TYR A 144 -2.76 1.89 -23.71
C TYR A 144 -3.89 2.90 -23.84
N HIS A 145 -5.08 2.36 -24.09
CA HIS A 145 -6.35 3.05 -24.10
C HIS A 145 -7.32 2.26 -23.23
N LEU A 146 -7.90 2.92 -22.23
CA LEU A 146 -8.87 2.36 -21.29
C LEU A 146 -10.23 2.97 -21.55
N TYR A 147 -11.21 2.13 -21.83
CA TYR A 147 -12.57 2.53 -22.15
C TYR A 147 -13.52 2.11 -21.03
N ASP A 148 -14.44 3.00 -20.68
CA ASP A 148 -15.61 2.70 -19.86
C ASP A 148 -16.76 2.26 -20.77
N VAL A 149 -17.24 1.04 -20.56
CA VAL A 149 -18.28 0.43 -21.42
C VAL A 149 -19.63 1.06 -21.20
N ALA A 150 -19.97 1.46 -19.97
CA ALA A 150 -21.23 2.10 -19.64
C ALA A 150 -21.32 3.51 -20.24
N LEU A 151 -20.23 4.28 -20.12
CA LEU A 151 -20.13 5.64 -20.67
C LEU A 151 -19.86 5.63 -22.18
N SER A 152 -19.53 4.48 -22.77
CA SER A 152 -19.15 4.32 -24.17
C SER A 152 -18.05 5.28 -24.63
N LYS A 153 -17.08 5.57 -23.75
CA LYS A 153 -15.97 6.50 -24.02
C LYS A 153 -14.62 6.02 -23.50
N GLU A 154 -13.56 6.54 -24.09
CA GLU A 154 -12.21 6.42 -23.54
C GLU A 154 -12.10 7.31 -22.28
N ILE A 155 -11.61 6.72 -21.17
CA ILE A 155 -11.44 7.43 -19.89
C ILE A 155 -9.98 7.71 -19.57
N ALA A 156 -9.05 6.98 -20.20
CA ALA A 156 -7.62 7.18 -20.04
C ALA A 156 -6.84 6.61 -21.20
N GLY A 157 -5.77 7.31 -21.61
CA GLY A 157 -4.79 6.84 -22.57
C GLY A 157 -3.42 7.44 -22.25
N ALA A 158 -2.37 6.62 -22.34
CA ALA A 158 -1.00 7.09 -22.15
C ALA A 158 0.01 6.09 -22.74
N ARG A 159 1.25 6.57 -22.86
CA ARG A 159 2.38 5.75 -23.30
C ARG A 159 3.46 5.68 -22.22
N ILE A 160 3.84 4.47 -21.84
CA ILE A 160 4.88 4.20 -20.85
C ILE A 160 6.10 3.61 -21.58
N LYS A 161 7.27 4.18 -21.33
CA LYS A 161 8.53 3.74 -21.94
C LYS A 161 9.57 3.41 -20.87
N GLY A 162 10.41 2.42 -21.16
CA GLY A 162 11.57 2.12 -20.32
C GLY A 162 12.43 1.01 -20.88
N SER A 163 13.62 0.84 -20.29
CA SER A 163 14.60 -0.14 -20.76
C SER A 163 14.11 -1.59 -20.62
N ILE A 164 14.35 -2.43 -21.62
CA ILE A 164 14.10 -3.88 -21.57
C ILE A 164 14.88 -4.55 -20.42
N LYS A 165 16.01 -3.98 -20.02
CA LYS A 165 16.78 -4.46 -18.85
C LYS A 165 16.02 -4.27 -17.54
N ALA A 166 15.05 -3.34 -17.49
CA ALA A 166 14.21 -3.05 -16.35
C ALA A 166 12.73 -3.37 -16.63
N LEU A 167 12.49 -4.46 -17.34
CA LEU A 167 11.18 -4.87 -17.87
C LEU A 167 10.07 -4.84 -16.81
N ASP A 168 10.30 -5.45 -15.65
CA ASP A 168 9.30 -5.47 -14.57
C ASP A 168 8.87 -4.08 -14.13
N ARG A 169 9.79 -3.10 -14.16
CA ARG A 169 9.49 -1.71 -13.80
C ARG A 169 8.53 -1.05 -14.79
N VAL A 170 8.70 -1.34 -16.09
CA VAL A 170 7.81 -0.80 -17.13
C VAL A 170 6.41 -1.38 -16.98
N TYR A 171 6.30 -2.69 -16.74
CA TYR A 171 5.03 -3.34 -16.47
C TYR A 171 4.37 -2.80 -15.20
N HIS A 172 5.09 -2.71 -14.09
CA HIS A 172 4.56 -2.21 -12.82
C HIS A 172 4.05 -0.77 -12.93
N ALA A 173 4.76 0.10 -13.64
CA ALA A 173 4.30 1.47 -13.91
C ALA A 173 3.00 1.47 -14.74
N PHE A 174 2.90 0.60 -15.76
CA PHE A 174 1.69 0.44 -16.56
C PHE A 174 0.52 -0.08 -15.73
N GLU A 175 0.72 -1.15 -14.99
CA GLU A 175 -0.29 -1.80 -14.15
C GLU A 175 -0.82 -0.85 -13.06
N ASN A 176 0.07 -0.11 -12.39
CA ASN A 176 -0.29 0.90 -11.41
C ASN A 176 -1.16 2.01 -12.03
N LYS A 177 -0.88 2.44 -13.26
CA LYS A 177 -1.70 3.44 -13.97
C LYS A 177 -3.11 2.94 -14.27
N ILE A 178 -3.25 1.70 -14.74
CA ILE A 178 -4.57 1.10 -14.98
C ILE A 178 -5.39 1.05 -13.69
N ILE A 179 -4.77 0.59 -12.60
CA ILE A 179 -5.44 0.55 -11.29
C ILE A 179 -5.87 1.95 -10.86
N TYR A 180 -4.99 2.94 -10.98
CA TYR A 180 -5.29 4.32 -10.61
C TYR A 180 -6.48 4.89 -11.40
N HIS A 181 -6.54 4.68 -12.71
CA HIS A 181 -7.62 5.21 -13.53
C HIS A 181 -8.99 4.58 -13.21
N ILE A 182 -9.02 3.32 -12.78
CA ILE A 182 -10.25 2.62 -12.44
C ILE A 182 -10.66 2.88 -10.98
N THR A 183 -9.70 2.91 -10.05
CA THR A 183 -10.00 2.91 -8.61
C THR A 183 -9.74 4.25 -7.92
N GLY A 184 -9.05 5.19 -8.57
CA GLY A 184 -8.59 6.44 -7.97
C GLY A 184 -7.45 6.29 -6.95
N SER A 185 -6.94 5.08 -6.75
CA SER A 185 -5.86 4.78 -5.79
C SER A 185 -4.66 4.19 -6.49
N ASP A 186 -3.46 4.52 -6.02
CA ASP A 186 -2.22 3.99 -6.59
C ASP A 186 -2.19 2.46 -6.49
N GLY A 187 -1.66 1.81 -7.54
CA GLY A 187 -1.36 0.39 -7.51
C GLY A 187 -0.17 0.10 -6.59
N LEU A 188 0.03 -1.17 -6.24
CA LEU A 188 1.07 -1.62 -5.31
C LEU A 188 2.23 -2.35 -5.97
N PHE A 189 2.30 -2.37 -7.31
CA PHE A 189 3.32 -3.13 -8.03
C PHE A 189 4.74 -2.58 -7.84
N ASP A 190 4.89 -1.33 -7.42
CA ASP A 190 6.15 -0.70 -7.03
C ASP A 190 6.56 -0.99 -5.57
N THR A 191 5.80 -1.81 -4.84
CA THR A 191 6.08 -2.15 -3.45
C THR A 191 6.75 -3.53 -3.31
N LYS A 192 7.42 -3.75 -2.19
CA LYS A 192 8.08 -5.01 -1.84
C LYS A 192 7.70 -5.47 -0.44
N ILE A 193 7.77 -6.78 -0.24
CA ILE A 193 7.66 -7.38 1.08
C ILE A 193 9.05 -7.88 1.49
N ALA A 194 9.59 -7.37 2.60
CA ALA A 194 10.74 -7.95 3.28
C ALA A 194 10.27 -9.04 4.23
N PHE A 195 11.02 -10.12 4.38
CA PHE A 195 10.68 -11.23 5.27
C PHE A 195 11.92 -12.03 5.66
N ILE A 196 11.79 -12.90 6.66
CA ILE A 196 12.83 -13.83 7.05
C ILE A 196 12.60 -15.17 6.37
N SER A 197 13.64 -15.70 5.73
CA SER A 197 13.62 -17.03 5.13
C SER A 197 14.74 -17.91 5.65
N THR A 198 14.44 -19.19 5.85
CA THR A 198 15.47 -20.23 6.17
C THR A 198 15.95 -20.96 4.92
N LEU A 199 15.64 -20.46 3.71
CA LEU A 199 16.00 -21.10 2.45
C LEU A 199 17.50 -21.47 2.33
N PRO A 200 18.46 -20.64 2.78
CA PRO A 200 19.88 -21.00 2.74
C PRO A 200 20.39 -21.78 3.97
N GLY A 201 19.49 -22.27 4.84
CA GLY A 201 19.83 -22.93 6.11
C GLY A 201 19.73 -22.00 7.31
N ASN A 202 20.26 -20.77 7.22
CA ASN A 202 20.17 -19.74 8.26
C ASN A 202 18.96 -18.82 8.02
N LYS A 203 18.57 -18.06 9.06
CA LYS A 203 17.51 -17.04 8.96
C LYS A 203 18.08 -15.77 8.34
N GLU A 204 17.74 -15.52 7.08
CA GLU A 204 18.20 -14.35 6.32
C GLU A 204 17.06 -13.44 5.90
N VAL A 205 17.35 -12.16 5.73
CA VAL A 205 16.39 -11.19 5.19
C VAL A 205 16.30 -11.36 3.67
N TYR A 206 15.09 -11.51 3.19
CA TYR A 206 14.74 -11.54 1.77
C TYR A 206 13.77 -10.40 1.44
N THR A 207 13.71 -10.03 0.18
CA THR A 207 12.67 -9.16 -0.39
C THR A 207 12.04 -9.83 -1.59
N ILE A 208 10.75 -9.56 -1.82
CA ILE A 208 9.97 -10.04 -2.97
C ILE A 208 9.01 -8.93 -3.38
N ASP A 209 8.72 -8.81 -4.67
CA ASP A 209 7.74 -7.83 -5.17
C ASP A 209 6.31 -8.26 -4.80
N PHE A 210 5.39 -7.28 -4.78
CA PHE A 210 3.96 -7.54 -4.54
C PHE A 210 3.39 -8.64 -5.42
N ASP A 211 3.82 -8.74 -6.67
CA ASP A 211 3.38 -9.75 -7.63
C ASP A 211 4.04 -11.13 -7.46
N GLY A 212 4.99 -11.26 -6.53
CA GLY A 212 5.72 -12.49 -6.24
C GLY A 212 6.95 -12.72 -7.12
N ARG A 213 7.36 -11.70 -7.90
CA ARG A 213 8.62 -11.73 -8.68
C ARG A 213 9.79 -11.16 -7.89
N ASN A 214 10.97 -11.23 -8.48
CA ASN A 214 12.19 -10.59 -7.97
C ASN A 214 12.54 -10.97 -6.52
N LEU A 215 12.37 -12.26 -6.18
CA LEU A 215 12.83 -12.81 -4.91
C LEU A 215 14.33 -12.60 -4.78
N LYS A 216 14.76 -11.84 -3.77
CA LYS A 216 16.17 -11.49 -3.53
C LYS A 216 16.56 -11.71 -2.09
N ARG A 217 17.64 -12.46 -1.85
CA ARG A 217 18.32 -12.52 -0.55
C ARG A 217 19.09 -11.20 -0.35
N VAL A 218 18.91 -10.56 0.79
CA VAL A 218 19.49 -9.25 1.12
C VAL A 218 20.64 -9.37 2.12
N THR A 219 20.52 -10.27 3.09
CA THR A 219 21.60 -10.57 4.06
C THR A 219 22.28 -11.89 3.73
N HIS A 220 23.61 -11.94 3.96
CA HIS A 220 24.46 -13.09 3.67
C HIS A 220 25.45 -13.33 4.84
N ASN A 221 25.00 -13.03 6.08
CA ASN A 221 25.89 -13.00 7.24
C ASN A 221 25.96 -14.35 7.99
N GLY A 222 25.20 -15.36 7.55
CA GLY A 222 25.22 -16.69 8.18
C GLY A 222 24.68 -16.73 9.60
N SER A 223 24.01 -15.67 10.06
CA SER A 223 23.52 -15.52 11.43
C SER A 223 21.99 -15.61 11.50
N ILE A 224 21.45 -15.46 12.70
CA ILE A 224 20.00 -15.35 12.93
C ILE A 224 19.60 -13.89 12.73
N ASN A 225 18.81 -13.62 11.71
CA ASN A 225 18.18 -12.33 11.45
C ASN A 225 16.68 -12.42 11.72
N LEU A 226 16.09 -11.40 12.36
CA LEU A 226 14.68 -11.38 12.77
C LEU A 226 14.06 -10.01 12.59
N SER A 227 12.72 -9.98 12.51
CA SER A 227 11.88 -8.77 12.58
C SER A 227 12.32 -7.63 11.64
N PRO A 228 12.45 -7.87 10.33
CA PRO A 228 12.77 -6.80 9.39
C PRO A 228 11.65 -5.76 9.35
N ARG A 229 12.00 -4.47 9.25
CA ARG A 229 11.05 -3.35 9.13
C ARG A 229 11.57 -2.32 8.16
N TRP A 230 10.81 -2.05 7.10
CA TRP A 230 11.07 -0.98 6.16
C TRP A 230 10.98 0.38 6.83
N SER A 231 11.90 1.28 6.47
CA SER A 231 11.78 2.70 6.82
C SER A 231 10.64 3.36 6.02
N PRO A 232 10.00 4.42 6.53
CA PRO A 232 8.86 5.06 5.84
C PRO A 232 9.24 5.71 4.51
N ASP A 233 10.51 6.02 4.28
CA ASP A 233 11.05 6.50 3.01
C ASP A 233 11.46 5.37 2.04
N GLY A 234 11.34 4.10 2.45
CA GLY A 234 11.69 2.92 1.66
C GLY A 234 13.20 2.72 1.42
N THR A 235 14.06 3.59 1.95
CA THR A 235 15.52 3.53 1.69
C THR A 235 16.25 2.52 2.54
N LYS A 236 15.64 2.06 3.66
CA LYS A 236 16.30 1.21 4.67
C LYS A 236 15.39 0.08 5.17
N ILE A 237 16.04 -0.96 5.69
CA ILE A 237 15.40 -1.99 6.52
C ILE A 237 16.16 -2.05 7.86
N ALA A 238 15.45 -1.85 8.97
CA ALA A 238 15.96 -2.17 10.30
C ALA A 238 15.63 -3.63 10.63
N PHE A 239 16.54 -4.34 11.27
CA PHE A 239 16.34 -5.75 11.67
C PHE A 239 17.18 -6.10 12.89
N THR A 240 16.80 -7.17 13.59
CA THR A 240 17.58 -7.75 14.67
C THR A 240 18.52 -8.80 14.11
N CYS A 241 19.80 -8.80 14.51
CA CYS A 241 20.81 -9.77 14.08
C CYS A 241 21.65 -10.27 15.25
N TYR A 242 21.92 -11.57 15.27
CA TYR A 242 22.74 -12.25 16.30
C TYR A 242 24.21 -12.44 15.87
N LEU A 243 24.70 -11.68 14.89
CA LEU A 243 26.06 -11.80 14.36
C LEU A 243 27.13 -11.71 15.46
N ARG A 244 26.89 -10.94 16.49
CA ARG A 244 27.79 -10.74 17.64
C ARG A 244 27.37 -11.55 18.87
N ARG A 245 26.59 -12.62 18.70
CA ARG A 245 26.00 -13.46 19.76
C ARG A 245 25.00 -12.75 20.68
N ASN A 246 24.84 -11.43 20.53
CA ASN A 246 23.85 -10.60 21.18
C ASN A 246 22.80 -10.17 20.13
N PRO A 247 21.51 -10.11 20.47
CA PRO A 247 20.48 -9.58 19.55
C PRO A 247 20.64 -8.05 19.40
N ASP A 248 21.37 -7.64 18.40
CA ASP A 248 21.67 -6.24 18.07
C ASP A 248 20.80 -5.74 16.90
N LEU A 249 20.63 -4.42 16.82
CA LEU A 249 19.95 -3.80 15.70
C LEU A 249 20.92 -3.43 14.59
N TYR A 250 20.57 -3.81 13.38
CA TYR A 250 21.29 -3.49 12.15
C TYR A 250 20.39 -2.75 11.17
N ILE A 251 20.99 -1.98 10.30
CA ILE A 251 20.31 -1.28 9.19
C ILE A 251 20.93 -1.75 7.87
N ILE A 252 20.05 -2.18 6.96
CA ILE A 252 20.34 -2.28 5.53
C ILE A 252 20.04 -0.92 4.93
N ASP A 253 21.00 -0.28 4.28
CA ASP A 253 20.85 0.98 3.55
C ASP A 253 20.97 0.70 2.05
N PHE A 254 19.85 0.77 1.32
CA PHE A 254 19.81 0.47 -0.13
C PHE A 254 20.46 1.55 -0.99
N ILE A 255 20.51 2.79 -0.51
CA ILE A 255 21.15 3.90 -1.23
C ILE A 255 22.68 3.74 -1.17
N ARG A 256 23.21 3.39 0.01
CA ARG A 256 24.64 3.18 0.23
C ARG A 256 25.11 1.77 -0.09
N GLY A 257 24.20 0.82 -0.33
CA GLY A 257 24.52 -0.59 -0.55
C GLY A 257 25.21 -1.25 0.65
N LYS A 258 24.94 -0.78 1.89
CA LYS A 258 25.68 -1.19 3.09
C LYS A 258 24.74 -1.73 4.18
N ILE A 259 25.23 -2.74 4.90
CA ILE A 259 24.65 -3.21 6.16
C ILE A 259 25.56 -2.75 7.31
N SER A 260 24.98 -2.09 8.31
CA SER A 260 25.74 -1.54 9.43
C SER A 260 25.04 -1.79 10.76
N LEU A 261 25.84 -1.93 11.82
CA LEU A 261 25.38 -1.96 13.20
C LEU A 261 24.75 -0.59 13.53
N PHE A 262 23.53 -0.61 14.05
CA PHE A 262 22.79 0.60 14.42
C PHE A 262 22.75 0.81 15.93
N SER A 263 22.52 -0.26 16.69
CA SER A 263 22.47 -0.22 18.15
C SER A 263 22.99 -1.53 18.72
N HIS A 264 23.98 -1.41 19.60
CA HIS A 264 24.55 -2.51 20.39
C HIS A 264 24.41 -2.20 21.87
N ARG A 265 23.67 -3.04 22.59
CA ARG A 265 23.53 -2.96 24.04
C ARG A 265 23.41 -4.38 24.59
N THR A 266 23.98 -4.61 25.77
CA THR A 266 23.89 -5.91 26.44
C THR A 266 22.42 -6.34 26.62
N GLY A 267 22.11 -7.57 26.25
CA GLY A 267 20.78 -8.14 26.30
C GLY A 267 19.93 -7.86 25.06
N LEU A 268 18.62 -7.96 25.22
CA LEU A 268 17.67 -7.90 24.12
C LEU A 268 17.62 -6.52 23.48
N ASN A 269 17.83 -6.45 22.15
CA ASN A 269 17.57 -5.29 21.28
C ASN A 269 16.83 -5.82 20.06
N THR A 270 15.51 -5.75 20.04
CA THR A 270 14.70 -6.44 19.00
C THR A 270 13.44 -5.69 18.63
N ALA A 271 12.73 -6.24 17.63
CA ALA A 271 11.44 -5.75 17.16
C ALA A 271 11.44 -4.24 16.85
N PRO A 272 12.33 -3.75 15.96
CA PRO A 272 12.36 -2.35 15.61
C PRO A 272 11.07 -1.92 14.92
N ALA A 273 10.61 -0.69 15.18
CA ALA A 273 9.46 -0.07 14.51
C ALA A 273 9.73 1.41 14.26
N TRP A 274 9.81 1.81 12.98
CA TRP A 274 10.04 3.19 12.58
C TRP A 274 8.85 4.08 12.90
N SER A 275 9.12 5.30 13.40
CA SER A 275 8.11 6.35 13.43
C SER A 275 7.73 6.76 11.99
N PRO A 276 6.49 7.21 11.73
CA PRO A 276 6.04 7.58 10.38
C PRO A 276 6.91 8.65 9.70
N ASP A 277 7.50 9.55 10.48
CA ASP A 277 8.42 10.59 10.01
C ASP A 277 9.88 10.12 9.87
N GLY A 278 10.16 8.86 10.20
CA GLY A 278 11.50 8.25 10.15
C GLY A 278 12.52 8.85 11.12
N ARG A 279 12.12 9.71 12.07
CA ARG A 279 13.05 10.32 13.04
C ARG A 279 13.43 9.40 14.18
N TYR A 280 12.54 8.48 14.53
CA TYR A 280 12.73 7.58 15.67
C TYR A 280 12.53 6.12 15.28
N LEU A 281 13.12 5.24 16.09
CA LEU A 281 12.91 3.82 16.07
C LEU A 281 12.46 3.36 17.45
N ALA A 282 11.23 2.86 17.57
CA ALA A 282 10.79 2.17 18.78
C ALA A 282 11.37 0.76 18.78
N VAL A 283 11.96 0.33 19.89
CA VAL A 283 12.65 -0.95 20.01
C VAL A 283 12.35 -1.60 21.36
N THR A 284 12.34 -2.91 21.42
CA THR A 284 12.26 -3.66 22.66
C THR A 284 13.66 -3.91 23.20
N MET A 285 13.92 -3.52 24.45
CA MET A 285 15.17 -3.75 25.14
C MET A 285 14.95 -4.40 26.50
N ARG A 286 15.89 -5.25 26.92
CA ARG A 286 15.87 -5.86 28.26
C ARG A 286 16.29 -4.83 29.32
N THR A 287 15.57 -4.84 30.42
CA THR A 287 15.90 -4.15 31.68
C THR A 287 15.90 -5.15 32.83
N PRO A 288 16.40 -4.81 34.03
CA PRO A 288 16.29 -5.70 35.18
C PRO A 288 14.84 -6.07 35.56
N SER A 289 13.87 -5.20 35.24
CA SER A 289 12.44 -5.41 35.55
C SER A 289 11.65 -6.12 34.45
N GLY A 290 12.24 -6.42 33.30
CA GLY A 290 11.55 -7.03 32.15
C GLY A 290 11.98 -6.42 30.83
N SER A 291 11.26 -6.75 29.76
CA SER A 291 11.46 -6.17 28.43
C SER A 291 10.61 -4.91 28.29
N GLU A 292 11.23 -3.82 27.85
CA GLU A 292 10.60 -2.51 27.78
C GLU A 292 10.79 -1.86 26.40
N ILE A 293 9.89 -0.94 26.04
CA ILE A 293 9.95 -0.20 24.78
C ILE A 293 10.70 1.09 24.98
N PHE A 294 11.69 1.33 24.12
CA PHE A 294 12.52 2.54 24.10
C PHE A 294 12.43 3.21 22.73
N LEU A 295 12.62 4.53 22.71
CA LEU A 295 12.86 5.31 21.51
C LEU A 295 14.35 5.50 21.29
N LEU A 296 14.81 5.22 20.09
CA LEU A 296 16.13 5.55 19.58
C LEU A 296 16.03 6.66 18.52
N ASP A 297 17.02 7.55 18.47
CA ASP A 297 17.15 8.53 17.38
C ASP A 297 17.77 7.89 16.12
N ARG A 298 17.92 8.66 15.03
CA ARG A 298 18.54 8.22 13.76
C ARG A 298 19.99 7.74 13.88
N ARG A 299 20.67 8.03 15.01
CA ARG A 299 22.03 7.60 15.32
C ARG A 299 22.07 6.39 16.25
N GLY A 300 20.91 5.83 16.59
CA GLY A 300 20.80 4.70 17.51
C GLY A 300 20.96 5.06 18.99
N ARG A 301 20.96 6.35 19.35
CA ARG A 301 21.05 6.81 20.75
C ARG A 301 19.69 6.70 21.42
N LYS A 302 19.69 6.22 22.66
CA LYS A 302 18.46 6.14 23.47
C LYS A 302 17.97 7.56 23.82
N VAL A 303 16.73 7.86 23.41
CA VAL A 303 16.06 9.14 23.65
C VAL A 303 15.14 9.05 24.88
N LYS A 304 14.30 7.98 24.91
CA LYS A 304 13.29 7.85 25.96
C LYS A 304 12.96 6.38 26.21
N GLN A 305 12.65 6.02 27.43
CA GLN A 305 11.96 4.79 27.81
C GLN A 305 10.47 5.07 27.84
N LEU A 306 9.67 4.33 27.05
CA LEU A 306 8.23 4.56 26.93
C LEU A 306 7.40 3.75 27.91
N THR A 307 7.85 2.52 28.20
CA THR A 307 7.17 1.62 29.14
C THR A 307 8.04 1.36 30.36
N LYS A 308 7.42 1.33 31.53
CA LYS A 308 8.04 0.96 32.80
C LYS A 308 7.05 0.13 33.58
N GLY A 309 7.49 -0.91 34.25
CA GLY A 309 6.65 -1.60 35.20
C GLY A 309 6.63 -3.10 35.05
N TRP A 310 5.53 -3.69 35.48
CA TRP A 310 5.36 -5.12 35.61
C TRP A 310 5.19 -5.79 34.24
N GLY A 311 5.95 -6.87 34.03
CA GLY A 311 5.87 -7.71 32.86
C GLY A 311 6.68 -7.20 31.66
N ASP A 312 6.58 -7.97 30.57
CA ASP A 312 7.23 -7.64 29.30
C ASP A 312 6.36 -6.75 28.42
N ASN A 313 6.99 -5.74 27.82
CA ASN A 313 6.40 -4.82 26.87
C ASN A 313 7.15 -4.91 25.54
N LEU A 314 6.47 -5.39 24.46
CA LEU A 314 7.12 -5.89 23.26
C LEU A 314 6.45 -5.35 22.00
N SER A 315 7.15 -5.45 20.88
CA SER A 315 6.56 -5.38 19.52
C SER A 315 5.73 -4.11 19.27
N ALA A 316 6.36 -2.95 19.36
CA ALA A 316 5.73 -1.66 19.08
C ALA A 316 5.25 -1.54 17.62
N SER A 317 4.13 -0.86 17.42
CA SER A 317 3.60 -0.42 16.12
C SER A 317 3.04 0.99 16.24
N TRP A 318 3.50 1.89 15.37
CA TRP A 318 3.10 3.31 15.40
C TRP A 318 1.75 3.53 14.73
N SER A 319 0.96 4.48 15.25
CA SER A 319 -0.15 5.07 14.51
C SER A 319 0.38 5.90 13.33
N PRO A 320 -0.38 6.02 12.21
CA PRO A 320 0.09 6.74 11.02
C PRO A 320 0.34 8.24 11.26
N ASP A 321 -0.34 8.85 12.23
CA ASP A 321 -0.14 10.24 12.66
C ASP A 321 1.06 10.43 13.62
N GLY A 322 1.72 9.33 14.03
CA GLY A 322 2.86 9.33 14.95
C GLY A 322 2.54 9.70 16.41
N LYS A 323 1.26 9.83 16.78
CA LYS A 323 0.86 10.26 18.13
C LYS A 323 0.69 9.11 19.13
N LYS A 324 0.49 7.88 18.63
CA LYS A 324 0.25 6.71 19.47
C LYS A 324 1.11 5.52 19.07
N ILE A 325 1.24 4.59 19.99
CA ILE A 325 1.93 3.30 19.79
C ILE A 325 1.03 2.19 20.31
N ALA A 326 0.79 1.16 19.48
CA ALA A 326 0.26 -0.12 19.90
C ALA A 326 1.41 -1.05 20.28
N PHE A 327 1.25 -1.87 21.30
CA PHE A 327 2.29 -2.77 21.78
C PHE A 327 1.69 -3.99 22.49
N VAL A 328 2.50 -5.02 22.68
CA VAL A 328 2.14 -6.21 23.45
C VAL A 328 2.58 -6.00 24.90
N SER A 329 1.72 -6.34 25.85
CA SER A 329 2.09 -6.40 27.27
C SER A 329 1.42 -7.59 27.96
N ASN A 330 2.16 -8.25 28.86
CA ASN A 330 1.63 -9.32 29.70
C ASN A 330 1.33 -8.86 31.16
N ARG A 331 1.25 -7.54 31.39
CA ARG A 331 1.00 -6.92 32.70
C ARG A 331 -0.28 -7.38 33.39
N THR A 332 -1.23 -7.97 32.66
CA THR A 332 -2.48 -8.55 33.19
C THR A 332 -2.49 -10.08 33.12
N GLY A 333 -1.31 -10.71 33.16
CA GLY A 333 -1.13 -12.17 33.16
C GLY A 333 -0.72 -12.72 31.80
N HIS A 334 -1.53 -12.53 30.76
CA HIS A 334 -1.26 -13.03 29.41
C HIS A 334 -0.99 -11.87 28.42
N PRO A 335 -0.21 -12.13 27.32
CA PRO A 335 0.05 -11.14 26.30
C PRO A 335 -1.22 -10.59 25.66
N GLN A 336 -1.38 -9.29 25.71
CA GLN A 336 -2.52 -8.55 25.16
C GLN A 336 -2.01 -7.30 24.40
N ILE A 337 -2.85 -6.79 23.50
CA ILE A 337 -2.55 -5.54 22.79
C ILE A 337 -2.98 -4.36 23.67
N TYR A 338 -2.07 -3.41 23.83
CA TYR A 338 -2.26 -2.14 24.51
C TYR A 338 -1.98 -1.00 23.53
N THR A 339 -2.50 0.16 23.82
CA THR A 339 -2.14 1.43 23.17
C THR A 339 -1.65 2.43 24.21
N MET A 340 -0.77 3.35 23.80
CA MET A 340 -0.29 4.47 24.60
C MET A 340 -0.02 5.69 23.71
N ASN A 341 0.07 6.86 24.31
CA ASN A 341 0.62 8.03 23.64
C ASN A 341 2.13 7.85 23.37
N VAL A 342 2.68 8.58 22.39
CA VAL A 342 4.11 8.49 22.03
C VAL A 342 5.04 8.94 23.17
N ASP A 343 4.53 9.66 24.13
CA ASP A 343 5.26 10.05 25.35
C ASP A 343 5.24 8.99 26.46
N GLY A 344 4.56 7.84 26.24
CA GLY A 344 4.41 6.75 27.21
C GLY A 344 3.23 6.91 28.18
N THR A 345 2.44 7.98 28.05
CA THR A 345 1.23 8.20 28.86
C THR A 345 0.00 7.52 28.27
N ASN A 346 -1.12 7.55 29.02
CA ASN A 346 -2.42 7.05 28.59
C ASN A 346 -2.40 5.60 28.08
N VAL A 347 -1.75 4.72 28.84
CA VAL A 347 -1.69 3.28 28.53
C VAL A 347 -3.06 2.65 28.72
N LYS A 348 -3.63 2.08 27.67
CA LYS A 348 -4.94 1.41 27.67
C LYS A 348 -4.84 0.01 27.06
N ARG A 349 -5.46 -0.97 27.72
CA ARG A 349 -5.66 -2.30 27.13
C ARG A 349 -6.69 -2.22 26.03
N LEU A 350 -6.39 -2.82 24.87
CA LEU A 350 -7.29 -2.84 23.71
C LEU A 350 -7.97 -4.20 23.53
N THR A 351 -7.25 -5.33 23.72
CA THR A 351 -7.82 -6.67 23.55
C THR A 351 -8.22 -7.28 24.89
N PHE A 352 -9.49 -7.74 24.97
CA PHE A 352 -10.07 -8.39 26.15
C PHE A 352 -10.51 -9.83 25.86
N ARG A 353 -10.67 -10.20 24.59
CA ARG A 353 -10.99 -11.56 24.16
C ARG A 353 -9.74 -12.29 23.73
N GLY A 354 -9.74 -13.62 23.96
CA GLY A 354 -8.58 -14.49 23.67
C GLY A 354 -7.52 -14.43 24.77
N SER A 355 -6.79 -15.52 24.92
CA SER A 355 -5.77 -15.67 25.97
C SER A 355 -4.40 -15.12 25.54
N TYR A 356 -4.16 -14.93 24.24
CA TYR A 356 -2.83 -14.58 23.74
C TYR A 356 -2.94 -13.77 22.44
N ASN A 357 -2.67 -12.47 22.52
CA ASN A 357 -2.76 -11.53 21.42
C ASN A 357 -1.41 -10.80 21.24
N VAL A 358 -0.79 -10.93 20.06
CA VAL A 358 0.57 -10.45 19.79
C VAL A 358 0.72 -9.86 18.39
N SER A 359 1.91 -9.29 18.12
CA SER A 359 2.30 -8.75 16.81
C SER A 359 1.31 -7.71 16.27
N PRO A 360 1.03 -6.62 17.01
CA PRO A 360 0.16 -5.57 16.52
C PRO A 360 0.76 -4.89 15.29
N ALA A 361 -0.09 -4.56 14.32
CA ALA A 361 0.22 -3.76 13.15
C ALA A 361 -0.88 -2.72 12.97
N TRP A 362 -0.55 -1.45 13.18
CA TRP A 362 -1.51 -0.36 13.00
C TRP A 362 -1.82 -0.16 11.53
N SER A 363 -3.10 -0.04 11.17
CA SER A 363 -3.52 0.27 9.80
C SER A 363 -3.00 1.66 9.39
N PRO A 364 -2.47 1.85 8.17
CA PRO A 364 -2.05 3.16 7.68
C PRO A 364 -3.21 4.15 7.55
N ARG A 365 -4.46 3.68 7.58
CA ARG A 365 -5.67 4.50 7.64
C ARG A 365 -5.98 5.02 9.04
N GLY A 366 -5.30 4.52 10.06
CA GLY A 366 -5.48 4.93 11.44
C GLY A 366 -6.74 4.40 12.13
N ASP A 367 -7.52 3.55 11.48
CA ASP A 367 -8.87 3.12 11.89
C ASP A 367 -8.88 1.85 12.74
N LYS A 368 -7.90 0.97 12.60
CA LYS A 368 -7.85 -0.34 13.27
C LYS A 368 -6.43 -0.86 13.45
N ILE A 369 -6.29 -1.93 14.22
CA ILE A 369 -5.03 -2.67 14.44
C ILE A 369 -5.23 -4.12 14.00
N ALA A 370 -4.36 -4.63 13.13
CA ALA A 370 -4.25 -6.06 12.86
C ALA A 370 -3.33 -6.71 13.90
N TYR A 371 -3.62 -7.95 14.30
CA TYR A 371 -2.82 -8.67 15.29
C TYR A 371 -2.94 -10.19 15.09
N SER A 372 -2.08 -10.96 15.75
CA SER A 372 -2.16 -12.41 15.82
C SER A 372 -2.79 -12.82 17.16
N GLY A 373 -3.99 -13.39 17.11
CA GLY A 373 -4.72 -13.89 18.29
C GLY A 373 -4.84 -15.41 18.26
N ILE A 374 -4.72 -16.08 19.43
CA ILE A 374 -4.96 -17.52 19.52
C ILE A 374 -6.47 -17.79 19.55
N LEU A 375 -6.92 -18.59 18.59
CA LEU A 375 -8.27 -19.16 18.50
C LEU A 375 -8.12 -20.66 18.25
N ASP A 376 -8.80 -21.48 19.04
CA ASP A 376 -8.76 -22.95 18.95
C ASP A 376 -7.32 -23.52 18.90
N GLY A 377 -6.43 -22.98 19.74
CA GLY A 377 -5.04 -23.40 19.86
C GLY A 377 -4.12 -22.98 18.70
N LYS A 378 -4.59 -22.20 17.73
CA LYS A 378 -3.80 -21.70 16.60
C LYS A 378 -3.88 -20.19 16.51
N PHE A 379 -2.77 -19.56 16.13
CA PHE A 379 -2.80 -18.15 15.80
C PHE A 379 -3.62 -17.88 14.55
N GLN A 380 -4.46 -16.87 14.62
CA GLN A 380 -5.23 -16.33 13.49
C GLN A 380 -4.98 -14.82 13.36
N ILE A 381 -5.05 -14.31 12.15
CA ILE A 381 -5.00 -12.87 11.93
C ILE A 381 -6.37 -12.29 12.24
N CYS A 382 -6.38 -11.32 13.14
CA CYS A 382 -7.56 -10.58 13.56
C CYS A 382 -7.33 -9.09 13.33
N THR A 383 -8.42 -8.33 13.20
CA THR A 383 -8.41 -6.87 13.31
C THR A 383 -9.30 -6.41 14.45
N ILE A 384 -8.95 -5.27 15.06
CA ILE A 384 -9.73 -4.65 16.13
C ILE A 384 -9.80 -3.14 15.88
N SER A 385 -10.98 -2.54 16.08
CA SER A 385 -11.18 -1.09 16.07
C SER A 385 -10.47 -0.42 17.24
N LEU A 386 -10.19 0.88 17.16
CA LEU A 386 -9.43 1.60 18.19
C LEU A 386 -10.21 1.79 19.50
N ASP A 387 -11.51 1.65 19.49
CA ASP A 387 -12.38 1.62 20.68
C ASP A 387 -12.44 0.22 21.33
N GLY A 388 -11.88 -0.82 20.67
CA GLY A 388 -11.85 -2.20 21.15
C GLY A 388 -13.14 -3.00 20.91
N ASN A 389 -14.17 -2.43 20.30
CA ASN A 389 -15.50 -3.04 20.20
C ASN A 389 -15.66 -3.95 18.99
N ALA A 390 -15.13 -3.59 17.83
CA ALA A 390 -15.26 -4.39 16.60
C ALA A 390 -14.03 -5.26 16.38
N ILE A 391 -14.19 -6.57 16.59
CA ILE A 391 -13.17 -7.59 16.32
C ILE A 391 -13.61 -8.44 15.14
N HIS A 392 -12.72 -8.56 14.13
CA HIS A 392 -12.94 -9.43 12.98
C HIS A 392 -11.80 -10.44 12.87
N VAL A 393 -12.15 -11.71 12.76
CA VAL A 393 -11.21 -12.80 12.47
C VAL A 393 -11.10 -12.94 10.95
N LEU A 394 -9.89 -12.77 10.41
CA LEU A 394 -9.67 -12.78 8.97
C LEU A 394 -9.15 -14.12 8.42
N THR A 395 -8.60 -14.97 9.29
CA THR A 395 -8.08 -16.30 8.90
C THR A 395 -8.61 -17.37 9.82
N PHE A 396 -8.84 -18.58 9.27
CA PHE A 396 -9.40 -19.73 10.00
C PHE A 396 -8.63 -21.03 9.78
N VAL A 397 -7.75 -21.06 8.77
CA VAL A 397 -7.00 -22.27 8.37
C VAL A 397 -5.52 -22.04 8.56
N GLY A 398 -4.81 -23.04 9.13
CA GLY A 398 -3.37 -22.98 9.40
C GLY A 398 -3.05 -22.24 10.69
N ASN A 399 -1.78 -21.89 10.87
CA ASN A 399 -1.29 -21.08 11.99
C ASN A 399 -0.71 -19.78 11.41
N ASN A 400 -1.39 -18.65 11.65
CA ASN A 400 -1.21 -17.38 10.96
C ASN A 400 -0.65 -16.31 11.88
N GLN A 401 0.49 -15.71 11.53
CA GLN A 401 1.21 -14.80 12.43
C GLN A 401 1.80 -13.58 11.70
N SER A 402 2.15 -12.56 12.50
CA SER A 402 2.93 -11.38 12.10
C SER A 402 2.29 -10.60 10.94
N PRO A 403 1.07 -10.08 11.11
CA PRO A 403 0.45 -9.26 10.08
C PRO A 403 1.23 -7.96 9.82
N THR A 404 1.23 -7.50 8.57
CA THR A 404 1.71 -6.18 8.17
C THR A 404 0.81 -5.63 7.05
N TRP A 405 0.46 -4.35 7.13
CA TRP A 405 -0.39 -3.71 6.14
C TRP A 405 0.39 -3.27 4.90
N SER A 406 -0.28 -3.25 3.74
CA SER A 406 0.17 -2.47 2.59
C SER A 406 0.12 -0.96 2.89
N PRO A 407 0.91 -0.11 2.20
CA PRO A 407 0.95 1.33 2.49
C PRO A 407 -0.40 2.04 2.35
N ASP A 408 -1.30 1.51 1.53
CA ASP A 408 -2.65 2.03 1.30
C ASP A 408 -3.74 1.41 2.22
N GLY A 409 -3.38 0.40 3.03
CA GLY A 409 -4.31 -0.28 3.94
C GLY A 409 -5.30 -1.24 3.27
N ARG A 410 -5.12 -1.58 1.99
CA ARG A 410 -6.00 -2.50 1.25
C ARG A 410 -5.68 -3.97 1.46
N TYR A 411 -4.44 -4.27 1.84
CA TYR A 411 -3.98 -5.65 2.02
C TYR A 411 -3.23 -5.84 3.32
N ILE A 412 -3.20 -7.09 3.74
CA ILE A 412 -2.39 -7.57 4.86
C ILE A 412 -1.51 -8.71 4.36
N ALA A 413 -0.18 -8.59 4.55
CA ALA A 413 0.73 -9.72 4.39
C ALA A 413 0.94 -10.38 5.76
N TYR A 414 1.03 -11.70 5.79
CA TYR A 414 1.21 -12.48 7.01
C TYR A 414 1.95 -13.79 6.72
N SER A 415 2.51 -14.42 7.74
CA SER A 415 3.07 -15.77 7.63
C SER A 415 2.03 -16.81 7.98
N GLN A 416 1.87 -17.84 7.13
CA GLN A 416 0.99 -18.99 7.37
C GLN A 416 1.80 -20.27 7.43
N ALA A 417 1.66 -21.00 8.54
CA ALA A 417 2.18 -22.35 8.66
C ALA A 417 1.08 -23.36 8.32
N THR A 418 1.41 -24.28 7.42
CA THR A 418 0.58 -25.40 6.99
C THR A 418 1.40 -26.69 7.09
N ARG A 419 0.79 -27.84 6.76
CA ARG A 419 1.53 -29.11 6.65
C ARG A 419 2.64 -29.07 5.58
N GLN A 420 2.54 -28.18 4.59
CA GLN A 420 3.49 -28.03 3.49
C GLN A 420 4.69 -27.11 3.79
N GLY A 421 4.66 -26.39 4.92
CA GLY A 421 5.69 -25.46 5.31
C GLY A 421 5.14 -24.13 5.83
N VAL A 422 6.01 -23.11 5.88
CA VAL A 422 5.64 -21.75 6.33
C VAL A 422 5.93 -20.77 5.20
N ASP A 423 4.90 -20.07 4.76
CA ASP A 423 4.99 -19.11 3.66
C ASP A 423 4.35 -17.77 3.98
N ILE A 424 4.75 -16.76 3.20
CA ILE A 424 4.10 -15.46 3.20
C ILE A 424 2.87 -15.53 2.30
N TYR A 425 1.77 -15.07 2.85
CA TYR A 425 0.49 -14.88 2.19
C TYR A 425 0.12 -13.40 2.18
N ILE A 426 -0.68 -13.01 1.20
CA ILE A 426 -1.34 -11.70 1.11
C ILE A 426 -2.84 -11.95 1.09
N MET A 427 -3.57 -11.14 1.81
CA MET A 427 -5.04 -11.07 1.75
C MET A 427 -5.47 -9.60 1.62
N ASN A 428 -6.68 -9.36 1.11
CA ASN A 428 -7.30 -8.05 1.21
C ASN A 428 -7.71 -7.76 2.68
N PHE A 429 -8.03 -6.51 2.98
CA PHE A 429 -8.25 -6.02 4.36
C PHE A 429 -9.44 -6.69 5.08
N ASP A 430 -10.39 -7.25 4.31
CA ASP A 430 -11.58 -7.97 4.83
C ASP A 430 -11.38 -9.49 4.89
N GLY A 431 -10.24 -10.01 4.38
CA GLY A 431 -9.90 -11.43 4.39
C GLY A 431 -10.58 -12.28 3.32
N ASN A 432 -11.35 -11.71 2.39
CA ASN A 432 -12.11 -12.46 1.38
C ASN A 432 -11.24 -12.98 0.23
N PHE A 433 -10.19 -12.27 -0.14
CA PHE A 433 -9.23 -12.71 -1.15
C PHE A 433 -7.89 -13.02 -0.51
N LYS A 434 -7.41 -14.26 -0.69
CA LYS A 434 -6.12 -14.71 -0.13
C LYS A 434 -5.27 -15.36 -1.23
N ARG A 435 -3.97 -15.03 -1.25
CA ARG A 435 -3.02 -15.69 -2.15
C ARG A 435 -1.69 -15.96 -1.47
N ARG A 436 -1.07 -17.07 -1.81
CA ARG A 436 0.29 -17.42 -1.41
C ARG A 436 1.28 -16.59 -2.23
N LEU A 437 2.17 -15.86 -1.56
CA LEU A 437 3.20 -15.04 -2.21
C LEU A 437 4.50 -15.81 -2.40
N THR A 438 5.02 -16.46 -1.35
CA THR A 438 6.25 -17.26 -1.43
C THR A 438 5.91 -18.72 -1.68
N ARG A 439 6.78 -19.39 -2.47
CA ARG A 439 6.68 -20.81 -2.76
C ARG A 439 8.08 -21.41 -2.72
N GLY A 440 8.27 -22.53 -2.04
CA GLY A 440 9.56 -23.19 -2.05
C GLY A 440 9.92 -23.88 -0.74
N ARG A 441 11.18 -24.31 -0.63
CA ARG A 441 11.73 -24.90 0.59
C ARG A 441 12.13 -23.80 1.55
N GLY A 442 11.98 -24.04 2.85
CA GLY A 442 12.31 -23.11 3.91
C GLY A 442 11.09 -22.54 4.62
N LYS A 443 11.32 -21.90 5.76
CA LYS A 443 10.28 -21.21 6.54
C LYS A 443 10.35 -19.72 6.26
N ASN A 444 9.28 -19.14 5.72
CA ASN A 444 9.16 -17.72 5.39
C ASN A 444 8.26 -17.04 6.43
N THR A 445 8.82 -16.11 7.21
CA THR A 445 8.14 -15.54 8.39
C THR A 445 8.40 -14.03 8.52
N MET A 446 7.64 -13.37 9.41
CA MET A 446 7.84 -11.98 9.82
C MET A 446 7.85 -10.99 8.64
N PRO A 447 6.81 -10.95 7.80
CA PRO A 447 6.76 -10.01 6.70
C PRO A 447 6.74 -8.56 7.17
N SER A 448 7.29 -7.67 6.36
CA SER A 448 7.21 -6.22 6.48
C SER A 448 6.97 -5.63 5.09
N TRP A 449 5.88 -4.92 4.90
CA TRP A 449 5.56 -4.27 3.63
C TRP A 449 6.30 -2.94 3.51
N SER A 450 6.82 -2.63 2.33
CA SER A 450 7.49 -1.35 2.04
C SER A 450 6.46 -0.24 1.80
N PRO A 451 6.84 1.03 1.91
CA PRO A 451 6.13 2.10 1.21
C PRO A 451 6.28 1.94 -0.31
N HIS A 452 5.68 2.85 -1.10
CA HIS A 452 5.96 2.98 -2.52
C HIS A 452 7.44 3.29 -2.77
N LEU A 453 8.08 2.57 -3.72
CA LEU A 453 9.52 2.63 -3.96
C LEU A 453 9.91 3.37 -5.26
N GLU A 454 8.95 3.88 -6.02
CA GLU A 454 9.22 4.63 -7.27
C GLU A 454 10.09 5.86 -7.03
N ASN A 455 9.99 6.50 -5.87
CA ASN A 455 10.73 7.71 -5.51
C ASN A 455 12.20 7.49 -5.13
N LEU A 456 12.66 6.24 -5.05
CA LEU A 456 14.04 5.92 -4.65
C LEU A 456 15.10 6.11 -5.75
N LYS A 457 14.72 6.64 -6.91
CA LYS A 457 15.57 6.68 -8.12
C LYS A 457 15.59 8.03 -8.82
N LYS A 458 15.37 9.09 -8.06
CA LYS A 458 15.72 10.45 -8.51
C LYS A 458 17.15 10.79 -8.13
#